data_f78791279b58e7b74bfe9a7bba1b2c8f
#
_entry.id   f78791279b58e7b74bfe9a7bba1b2c8f
#
_cell.length_a   1.000
_cell.length_b   1.000
_cell.length_c   1.000
_cell.angle_alpha   90.00
_cell.angle_beta   90.00
_cell.angle_gamma   90.00
#
_symmetry.space_group_name_H-M   'P 1'
#
loop_
_entity.id
_entity.type
_entity.pdbx_description
1 polymer ?
#
loop_
_entity_poly.entity_id
_entity_poly.type
_entity_poly.pdbx_seq_one_letter_code
_entity_poly.pdbx_strand_id
1 'polypeptide(L)'
;AWGESSSDDVTLEPGLWVLDNYGTKLVALIYNGSCFEWDSSIANPTGTRATLISGAPTSSRHMLVSPTDRHLIFFGTETTIGDTTTQDDMFIRFSDQESLNDYTPTSTNTAGTQRLAQGSRIIGAIRGRDTIYIWTDSAIFIMRFVGQPFTFSFEHVGTNCGLIGKNACMEVDGTAFWMSENGFFQYTGHLQSMPCLVEDHVFDGLNSTPRDLINCGLNNLFGEVNWFYCSSGSNVVDRVVTYNYLESVMLKKPIWYTGTLARTAWADSSIFEKPHGCYYTTSDNSSYDVVGNTDGITIYYEQETGTDQVDAGGTVTAITANVLSGDFD
;
A
#
# COMPACT_ATOMS: atom_id res chain seq x y z
N ALA A 1 -11.91 -22.47 -8.38
CA ALA A 1 -10.86 -22.56 -7.36
C ALA A 1 -9.92 -21.37 -7.49
N TRP A 2 -9.21 -21.02 -6.45
CA TRP A 2 -8.12 -20.02 -6.50
C TRP A 2 -7.11 -20.50 -7.56
N GLY A 3 -6.78 -19.64 -8.54
CA GLY A 3 -5.83 -19.96 -9.59
C GLY A 3 -6.43 -20.48 -10.92
N GLU A 4 -7.75 -20.64 -11.01
CA GLU A 4 -8.34 -20.85 -12.33
C GLU A 4 -8.45 -19.51 -13.07
N SER A 5 -8.02 -19.52 -14.34
CA SER A 5 -8.20 -18.36 -15.21
C SER A 5 -9.68 -18.00 -15.34
N SER A 6 -9.99 -16.72 -15.39
CA SER A 6 -11.30 -16.23 -15.79
C SER A 6 -11.63 -16.75 -17.20
N SER A 7 -12.87 -17.13 -17.44
CA SER A 7 -13.35 -17.47 -18.79
C SER A 7 -13.60 -16.24 -19.66
N ASP A 8 -13.50 -15.05 -19.07
CA ASP A 8 -13.63 -13.79 -19.77
C ASP A 8 -12.24 -13.33 -20.26
N ASP A 9 -12.21 -12.77 -21.44
CA ASP A 9 -11.02 -12.24 -22.10
C ASP A 9 -10.62 -10.93 -21.40
N VAL A 10 -10.14 -11.06 -20.17
CA VAL A 10 -9.62 -9.94 -19.39
C VAL A 10 -8.22 -9.67 -19.89
N THR A 11 -8.04 -8.59 -20.63
CA THR A 11 -6.73 -7.99 -20.89
C THR A 11 -6.18 -7.53 -19.54
N LEU A 12 -5.49 -8.44 -18.87
CA LEU A 12 -4.85 -8.19 -17.61
C LEU A 12 -3.59 -7.33 -17.85
N GLU A 13 -3.73 -6.03 -17.70
CA GLU A 13 -2.67 -5.34 -16.99
C GLU A 13 -2.55 -6.07 -15.65
N PRO A 14 -1.33 -6.42 -15.17
CA PRO A 14 -1.16 -7.14 -13.92
C PRO A 14 -1.94 -6.40 -12.84
N GLY A 15 -3.08 -7.00 -12.46
CA GLY A 15 -4.07 -6.32 -11.66
C GLY A 15 -3.49 -6.10 -10.26
N LEU A 16 -3.20 -4.85 -9.97
CA LEU A 16 -2.85 -4.46 -8.63
C LEU A 16 -4.10 -4.57 -7.77
N TRP A 17 -4.08 -5.53 -6.86
CA TRP A 17 -5.15 -5.72 -5.90
C TRP A 17 -5.00 -4.76 -4.71
N VAL A 18 -6.13 -4.30 -4.21
CA VAL A 18 -6.24 -3.64 -2.91
C VAL A 18 -7.12 -4.53 -2.04
N LEU A 19 -6.58 -4.93 -0.89
CA LEU A 19 -7.22 -5.87 0.01
C LEU A 19 -7.44 -5.20 1.36
N ASP A 20 -8.61 -5.46 1.97
CA ASP A 20 -8.90 -5.02 3.32
C ASP A 20 -9.89 -5.95 4.01
N ASN A 21 -10.00 -5.83 5.34
CA ASN A 21 -10.88 -6.65 6.16
C ASN A 21 -12.14 -5.88 6.56
N TYR A 22 -13.29 -6.48 6.29
CA TYR A 22 -14.60 -6.00 6.76
C TYR A 22 -15.18 -7.00 7.76
N GLY A 23 -14.71 -6.94 8.99
CA GLY A 23 -15.03 -7.95 10.01
C GLY A 23 -14.41 -9.30 9.64
N THR A 24 -15.25 -10.32 9.45
CA THR A 24 -14.81 -11.67 9.01
C THR A 24 -14.67 -11.81 7.51
N LYS A 25 -15.12 -10.81 6.76
CA LYS A 25 -15.05 -10.80 5.29
C LYS A 25 -13.77 -10.11 4.81
N LEU A 26 -13.13 -10.69 3.81
CA LEU A 26 -12.13 -10.03 2.99
C LEU A 26 -12.84 -9.25 1.89
N VAL A 27 -12.51 -7.98 1.72
CA VAL A 27 -12.91 -7.17 0.57
C VAL A 27 -11.69 -6.97 -0.33
N ALA A 28 -11.89 -7.10 -1.64
CA ALA A 28 -10.84 -7.11 -2.63
C ALA A 28 -11.25 -6.27 -3.84
N LEU A 29 -10.51 -5.21 -4.12
CA LEU A 29 -10.70 -4.35 -5.29
C LEU A 29 -9.63 -4.66 -6.33
N ILE A 30 -10.04 -4.83 -7.57
CA ILE A 30 -9.13 -4.78 -8.72
C ILE A 30 -8.97 -3.31 -9.12
N TYR A 31 -7.72 -2.85 -9.28
CA TYR A 31 -7.45 -1.48 -9.73
C TYR A 31 -8.18 -1.16 -11.02
N ASN A 32 -8.92 -0.06 -11.07
CA ASN A 32 -9.84 0.32 -12.13
C ASN A 32 -10.92 -0.73 -12.47
N GLY A 33 -11.30 -1.53 -11.49
CA GLY A 33 -12.29 -2.58 -11.64
C GLY A 33 -13.25 -2.66 -10.47
N SER A 34 -13.94 -3.78 -10.40
CA SER A 34 -14.98 -4.04 -9.40
C SER A 34 -14.39 -4.52 -8.07
N CYS A 35 -15.18 -4.38 -7.02
CA CYS A 35 -14.87 -4.86 -5.68
C CYS A 35 -15.62 -6.16 -5.37
N PHE A 36 -14.93 -7.09 -4.73
CA PHE A 36 -15.42 -8.42 -4.38
C PHE A 36 -15.36 -8.62 -2.87
N GLU A 37 -16.25 -9.45 -2.36
CA GLU A 37 -16.21 -9.94 -0.98
C GLU A 37 -15.99 -11.45 -0.94
N TRP A 38 -15.22 -11.89 0.05
CA TRP A 38 -15.04 -13.30 0.39
C TRP A 38 -15.22 -13.50 1.88
N ASP A 39 -16.10 -14.42 2.25
CA ASP A 39 -16.45 -14.68 3.64
C ASP A 39 -15.69 -15.91 4.15
N SER A 40 -14.83 -15.71 5.14
CA SER A 40 -14.06 -16.78 5.77
C SER A 40 -14.87 -17.63 6.74
N SER A 41 -16.07 -17.19 7.13
CA SER A 41 -16.93 -17.87 8.11
C SER A 41 -17.85 -18.93 7.52
N ILE A 42 -17.91 -19.06 6.20
CA ILE A 42 -18.74 -20.05 5.52
C ILE A 42 -18.20 -21.48 5.68
N ALA A 43 -19.05 -22.48 5.52
CA ALA A 43 -18.72 -23.88 5.76
C ALA A 43 -17.56 -24.43 4.88
N ASN A 44 -17.37 -23.86 3.68
CA ASN A 44 -16.27 -24.25 2.78
C ASN A 44 -15.61 -23.00 2.17
N PRO A 45 -14.82 -22.24 2.95
CA PRO A 45 -14.23 -20.99 2.47
C PRO A 45 -13.22 -21.22 1.34
N THR A 46 -12.44 -22.30 1.38
CA THR A 46 -11.43 -22.59 0.35
C THR A 46 -12.02 -23.07 -0.98
N GLY A 47 -13.25 -23.59 -0.97
CA GLY A 47 -13.97 -24.04 -2.17
C GLY A 47 -14.93 -22.99 -2.74
N THR A 48 -15.04 -21.82 -2.11
CA THR A 48 -15.97 -20.78 -2.54
C THR A 48 -15.19 -19.57 -3.04
N ARG A 49 -15.56 -19.10 -4.24
CA ARG A 49 -14.96 -17.89 -4.82
C ARG A 49 -15.51 -16.62 -4.17
N ALA A 50 -14.74 -15.57 -4.22
CA ALA A 50 -15.23 -14.23 -3.90
C ALA A 50 -16.39 -13.83 -4.81
N THR A 51 -17.34 -13.09 -4.28
CA THR A 51 -18.53 -12.61 -4.99
C THR A 51 -18.48 -11.10 -5.15
N LEU A 52 -19.04 -10.61 -6.26
CA LEU A 52 -19.15 -9.19 -6.52
C LEU A 52 -20.00 -8.52 -5.42
N ILE A 53 -19.52 -7.40 -4.88
CA ILE A 53 -20.31 -6.59 -3.95
C ILE A 53 -21.40 -5.86 -4.72
N SER A 54 -22.64 -6.20 -4.43
CA SER A 54 -23.81 -5.58 -5.10
C SER A 54 -23.93 -4.10 -4.71
N GLY A 55 -24.20 -3.25 -5.70
CA GLY A 55 -24.37 -1.80 -5.49
C GLY A 55 -23.08 -1.01 -5.31
N ALA A 56 -21.92 -1.67 -5.21
CA ALA A 56 -20.63 -1.00 -5.19
C ALA A 56 -20.28 -0.41 -6.58
N PRO A 57 -19.42 0.61 -6.63
CA PRO A 57 -18.85 1.09 -7.89
C PRO A 57 -18.17 -0.03 -8.67
N THR A 58 -18.24 0.05 -10.00
CA THR A 58 -17.66 -0.95 -10.90
C THR A 58 -16.28 -0.57 -11.40
N SER A 59 -15.84 0.67 -11.13
CA SER A 59 -14.48 1.14 -11.38
C SER A 59 -14.00 2.05 -10.26
N SER A 60 -12.88 1.70 -9.65
CA SER A 60 -12.26 2.48 -8.58
C SER A 60 -10.76 2.24 -8.55
N ARG A 61 -10.00 3.25 -8.14
CA ARG A 61 -8.53 3.13 -8.07
C ARG A 61 -8.04 2.54 -6.77
N HIS A 62 -8.70 2.87 -5.66
CA HIS A 62 -8.32 2.40 -4.33
C HIS A 62 -9.55 2.22 -3.46
N MET A 63 -9.45 1.40 -2.42
CA MET A 63 -10.49 1.25 -1.42
C MET A 63 -9.87 1.01 -0.05
N LEU A 64 -10.60 1.32 1.00
CA LEU A 64 -10.30 0.90 2.35
C LEU A 64 -11.57 0.83 3.21
N VAL A 65 -11.50 0.09 4.30
CA VAL A 65 -12.53 0.04 5.33
C VAL A 65 -12.20 1.02 6.43
N SER A 66 -13.13 1.90 6.78
CA SER A 66 -12.96 2.87 7.87
C SER A 66 -12.73 2.16 9.21
N PRO A 67 -11.75 2.61 10.02
CA PRO A 67 -11.33 1.88 11.22
C PRO A 67 -12.37 1.93 12.37
N THR A 68 -13.14 3.01 12.47
CA THR A 68 -14.02 3.25 13.65
C THR A 68 -15.47 2.92 13.40
N ASP A 69 -15.95 3.11 12.20
CA ASP A 69 -17.38 3.18 11.86
C ASP A 69 -17.77 2.19 10.76
N ARG A 70 -16.82 1.45 10.25
CA ARG A 70 -16.98 0.37 9.28
C ARG A 70 -17.77 0.75 8.04
N HIS A 71 -17.37 1.87 7.40
CA HIS A 71 -17.77 2.20 6.04
C HIS A 71 -16.76 1.60 5.06
N LEU A 72 -17.22 1.09 3.93
CA LEU A 72 -16.35 0.77 2.81
C LEU A 72 -16.24 2.00 1.92
N ILE A 73 -15.01 2.48 1.70
CA ILE A 73 -14.72 3.74 1.03
C ILE A 73 -13.97 3.47 -0.25
N PHE A 74 -14.42 4.07 -1.35
CA PHE A 74 -13.81 3.99 -2.67
C PHE A 74 -13.24 5.34 -3.07
N PHE A 75 -12.04 5.34 -3.66
CA PHE A 75 -11.29 6.51 -4.08
C PHE A 75 -11.02 6.46 -5.58
N GLY A 76 -11.15 7.61 -6.26
CA GLY A 76 -11.01 7.69 -7.72
C GLY A 76 -12.05 6.85 -8.43
N THR A 77 -13.32 7.06 -8.11
CA THR A 77 -14.41 6.18 -8.50
C THR A 77 -15.47 6.89 -9.37
N GLU A 78 -16.44 6.13 -9.82
CA GLU A 78 -17.57 6.61 -10.63
C GLU A 78 -18.45 7.62 -9.87
N THR A 79 -18.85 8.68 -10.53
CA THR A 79 -19.87 9.61 -10.01
C THR A 79 -21.28 9.01 -10.12
N THR A 80 -21.50 8.17 -11.14
CA THR A 80 -22.71 7.36 -11.31
C THR A 80 -22.35 5.89 -11.26
N ILE A 81 -22.83 5.16 -10.24
CA ILE A 81 -22.52 3.74 -10.03
C ILE A 81 -22.94 2.93 -11.27
N GLY A 82 -22.04 2.09 -11.75
CA GLY A 82 -22.26 1.23 -12.92
C GLY A 82 -22.00 1.90 -14.26
N ASP A 83 -21.55 3.13 -14.27
CA ASP A 83 -21.16 3.85 -15.48
C ASP A 83 -19.69 4.27 -15.42
N THR A 84 -18.80 3.41 -15.90
CA THR A 84 -17.35 3.62 -15.89
C THR A 84 -16.90 4.86 -16.67
N THR A 85 -17.74 5.38 -17.57
CA THR A 85 -17.46 6.64 -18.31
C THR A 85 -17.54 7.88 -17.42
N THR A 86 -18.16 7.76 -16.24
CA THR A 86 -18.30 8.83 -15.26
C THR A 86 -17.23 8.77 -14.15
N GLN A 87 -16.18 7.95 -14.31
CA GLN A 87 -15.10 7.86 -13.33
C GLN A 87 -14.37 9.21 -13.22
N ASP A 88 -14.29 9.72 -11.99
CA ASP A 88 -13.54 10.92 -11.64
C ASP A 88 -12.43 10.51 -10.63
N ASP A 89 -11.20 10.69 -11.01
CA ASP A 89 -10.02 10.30 -10.24
C ASP A 89 -9.88 11.04 -8.89
N MET A 90 -10.66 12.09 -8.69
CA MET A 90 -10.70 12.87 -7.44
C MET A 90 -11.96 12.60 -6.60
N PHE A 91 -12.82 11.69 -7.06
CA PHE A 91 -14.10 11.44 -6.43
C PHE A 91 -13.99 10.29 -5.40
N ILE A 92 -14.61 10.53 -4.24
CA ILE A 92 -14.68 9.56 -3.14
C ILE A 92 -16.13 9.20 -2.93
N ARG A 93 -16.39 7.92 -2.71
CA ARG A 93 -17.70 7.39 -2.35
C ARG A 93 -17.55 6.44 -1.16
N PHE A 94 -18.42 6.57 -0.19
CA PHE A 94 -18.45 5.66 0.98
C PHE A 94 -19.83 5.06 1.17
N SER A 95 -19.84 3.83 1.67
CA SER A 95 -21.07 3.08 1.95
C SER A 95 -21.84 3.67 3.12
N ASP A 96 -23.05 3.19 3.35
CA ASP A 96 -23.70 3.33 4.66
C ASP A 96 -22.92 2.56 5.75
N GLN A 97 -23.03 3.00 6.98
CA GLN A 97 -22.39 2.38 8.13
C GLN A 97 -22.82 0.91 8.26
N GLU A 98 -21.85 0.02 8.53
CA GLU A 98 -22.09 -1.42 8.65
C GLU A 98 -22.71 -2.08 7.39
N SER A 99 -22.69 -1.43 6.23
CA SER A 99 -23.24 -1.94 4.98
C SER A 99 -22.18 -2.06 3.89
N LEU A 100 -22.14 -3.20 3.19
CA LEU A 100 -21.31 -3.40 2.00
C LEU A 100 -22.04 -3.06 0.70
N ASN A 101 -23.37 -2.86 0.73
CA ASN A 101 -24.19 -2.83 -0.48
C ASN A 101 -24.91 -1.49 -0.72
N ASP A 102 -24.89 -0.57 0.24
CA ASP A 102 -25.61 0.72 0.11
C ASP A 102 -24.63 1.88 -0.01
N TYR A 103 -24.58 2.47 -1.19
CA TYR A 103 -23.71 3.61 -1.54
C TYR A 103 -24.50 4.82 -2.03
N THR A 104 -25.84 4.77 -1.94
CA THR A 104 -26.69 5.87 -2.40
C THR A 104 -27.04 6.77 -1.23
N PRO A 105 -26.59 8.05 -1.21
CA PRO A 105 -26.92 8.97 -0.13
C PRO A 105 -28.41 9.21 -0.02
N THR A 106 -28.93 9.09 1.20
CA THR A 106 -30.32 9.41 1.56
C THR A 106 -30.36 10.25 2.84
N SER A 107 -31.52 10.76 3.20
CA SER A 107 -31.70 11.53 4.44
C SER A 107 -31.60 10.66 5.71
N THR A 108 -31.60 9.34 5.57
CA THR A 108 -31.70 8.40 6.71
C THR A 108 -30.47 7.49 6.86
N ASN A 109 -29.58 7.44 5.85
CA ASN A 109 -28.35 6.67 5.91
C ASN A 109 -27.11 7.58 6.03
N THR A 110 -25.95 6.98 6.19
CA THR A 110 -24.66 7.65 6.31
C THR A 110 -23.81 7.56 5.04
N ALA A 111 -24.35 6.92 3.98
CA ALA A 111 -23.69 6.87 2.68
C ALA A 111 -23.47 8.28 2.12
N GLY A 112 -22.36 8.46 1.43
CA GLY A 112 -22.05 9.79 0.90
C GLY A 112 -20.96 9.82 -0.14
N THR A 113 -20.70 11.02 -0.62
CA THR A 113 -19.71 11.29 -1.65
C THR A 113 -18.97 12.59 -1.37
N GLN A 114 -17.73 12.67 -1.81
CA GLN A 114 -16.91 13.88 -1.76
C GLN A 114 -15.99 13.92 -2.96
N ARG A 115 -15.78 15.09 -3.54
CA ARG A 115 -14.74 15.35 -4.52
C ARG A 115 -13.63 16.18 -3.88
N LEU A 116 -12.38 15.72 -3.96
CA LEU A 116 -11.23 16.49 -3.49
C LEU A 116 -10.92 17.63 -4.47
N ALA A 117 -10.46 18.77 -3.92
CA ALA A 117 -10.27 19.98 -4.70
C ALA A 117 -8.83 20.20 -5.20
N GLN A 118 -7.84 19.47 -4.66
CA GLN A 118 -6.43 19.68 -4.94
C GLN A 118 -5.77 18.40 -5.45
N GLY A 119 -5.15 18.48 -6.63
CA GLY A 119 -4.56 17.36 -7.37
C GLY A 119 -5.33 17.04 -8.63
N SER A 120 -4.86 16.05 -9.38
CA SER A 120 -5.51 15.54 -10.58
C SER A 120 -6.07 14.13 -10.42
N ARG A 121 -5.50 13.35 -9.49
CA ARG A 121 -5.96 12.00 -9.15
C ARG A 121 -5.56 11.61 -7.73
N ILE A 122 -6.38 10.79 -7.10
CA ILE A 122 -6.04 10.13 -5.84
C ILE A 122 -5.12 8.96 -6.16
N ILE A 123 -3.95 8.92 -5.49
CA ILE A 123 -2.95 7.87 -5.68
C ILE A 123 -3.17 6.72 -4.69
N GLY A 124 -3.43 7.04 -3.42
CA GLY A 124 -3.63 6.03 -2.39
C GLY A 124 -4.20 6.62 -1.10
N ALA A 125 -4.60 5.72 -0.21
CA ALA A 125 -5.06 6.07 1.12
C ALA A 125 -4.65 4.98 2.11
N ILE A 126 -4.35 5.36 3.36
CA ILE A 126 -4.08 4.42 4.45
C ILE A 126 -4.86 4.82 5.70
N ARG A 127 -5.08 3.83 6.56
CA ARG A 127 -5.67 4.05 7.88
C ARG A 127 -4.62 4.55 8.87
N GLY A 128 -4.98 5.57 9.63
CA GLY A 128 -4.37 5.90 10.90
C GLY A 128 -5.27 5.45 12.05
N ARG A 129 -4.97 5.86 13.27
CA ARG A 129 -5.73 5.45 14.46
C ARG A 129 -7.21 5.89 14.39
N ASP A 130 -7.47 7.18 14.18
CA ASP A 130 -8.82 7.78 14.11
C ASP A 130 -9.00 8.62 12.85
N THR A 131 -8.15 8.40 11.85
CA THR A 131 -8.08 9.19 10.63
C THR A 131 -7.78 8.29 9.45
N ILE A 132 -8.11 8.80 8.26
CA ILE A 132 -7.70 8.21 7.00
C ILE A 132 -6.86 9.27 6.30
N TYR A 133 -5.65 8.90 5.94
CA TYR A 133 -4.77 9.74 5.14
C TYR A 133 -5.02 9.45 3.67
N ILE A 134 -5.24 10.49 2.88
CA ILE A 134 -5.52 10.38 1.45
C ILE A 134 -4.51 11.24 0.70
N TRP A 135 -3.80 10.64 -0.22
CA TRP A 135 -2.85 11.35 -1.08
C TRP A 135 -3.36 11.43 -2.49
N THR A 136 -3.21 12.61 -3.05
CA THR A 136 -3.28 12.83 -4.48
C THR A 136 -1.86 12.83 -5.08
N ASP A 137 -1.75 13.05 -6.36
CA ASP A 137 -0.48 13.26 -7.06
C ASP A 137 0.29 14.50 -6.57
N SER A 138 -0.35 15.43 -5.85
CA SER A 138 0.26 16.70 -5.44
C SER A 138 0.01 17.09 -3.99
N ALA A 139 -0.94 16.47 -3.29
CA ALA A 139 -1.40 16.93 -1.97
C ALA A 139 -1.74 15.77 -1.03
N ILE A 140 -1.81 16.09 0.27
CA ILE A 140 -2.34 15.21 1.30
C ILE A 140 -3.61 15.79 1.91
N PHE A 141 -4.59 14.92 2.15
CA PHE A 141 -5.83 15.21 2.86
C PHE A 141 -5.99 14.26 4.05
N ILE A 142 -6.71 14.73 5.05
CA ILE A 142 -7.14 13.92 6.20
C ILE A 142 -8.65 13.81 6.17
N MET A 143 -9.14 12.58 6.24
CA MET A 143 -10.54 12.24 6.36
C MET A 143 -10.80 11.71 7.76
N ARG A 144 -11.80 12.25 8.46
CA ARG A 144 -12.19 11.84 9.81
C ARG A 144 -13.68 11.60 9.88
N PHE A 145 -14.08 10.56 10.59
CA PHE A 145 -15.47 10.35 10.93
C PHE A 145 -15.93 11.40 11.94
N VAL A 146 -17.00 12.11 11.62
CA VAL A 146 -17.58 13.18 12.44
C VAL A 146 -19.05 12.91 12.80
N GLY A 147 -19.63 11.86 12.23
CA GLY A 147 -21.03 11.50 12.41
C GLY A 147 -21.98 12.43 11.63
N GLN A 148 -23.27 12.17 11.84
CA GLN A 148 -24.32 12.94 11.14
C GLN A 148 -24.30 14.43 11.52
N PRO A 149 -24.61 15.35 10.59
CA PRO A 149 -25.16 15.06 9.25
C PRO A 149 -24.11 14.87 8.14
N PHE A 150 -22.82 15.03 8.42
CA PHE A 150 -21.78 15.05 7.38
C PHE A 150 -21.04 13.73 7.20
N THR A 151 -21.21 12.78 8.09
CA THR A 151 -20.52 11.48 8.17
C THR A 151 -18.99 11.63 8.27
N PHE A 152 -18.34 12.24 7.28
CA PHE A 152 -16.89 12.48 7.26
C PHE A 152 -16.57 13.96 7.02
N SER A 153 -15.51 14.42 7.66
CA SER A 153 -14.85 15.68 7.36
C SER A 153 -13.61 15.43 6.51
N PHE A 154 -13.29 16.40 5.64
CA PHE A 154 -12.12 16.35 4.77
C PHE A 154 -11.31 17.63 4.98
N GLU A 155 -10.05 17.46 5.38
CA GLU A 155 -9.13 18.56 5.65
C GLU A 155 -7.95 18.49 4.66
N HIS A 156 -7.70 19.57 3.92
CA HIS A 156 -6.51 19.70 3.10
C HIS A 156 -5.33 20.11 3.99
N VAL A 157 -4.27 19.31 4.03
CA VAL A 157 -3.13 19.49 4.92
C VAL A 157 -1.98 20.25 4.24
N GLY A 158 -1.70 19.91 2.98
CA GLY A 158 -0.61 20.55 2.25
C GLY A 158 -0.49 20.10 0.81
N THR A 159 0.34 20.84 0.07
CA THR A 159 0.62 20.62 -1.36
C THR A 159 2.10 20.36 -1.58
N ASN A 160 2.49 19.94 -2.79
CA ASN A 160 3.83 19.55 -3.22
C ASN A 160 4.43 18.38 -2.40
N CYS A 161 3.56 17.53 -1.91
CA CYS A 161 3.89 16.37 -1.08
C CYS A 161 3.02 15.16 -1.46
N GLY A 162 2.64 15.05 -2.72
CA GLY A 162 1.86 13.94 -3.24
C GLY A 162 2.56 12.59 -3.06
N LEU A 163 1.83 11.51 -3.24
CA LEU A 163 2.36 10.16 -3.13
C LEU A 163 2.93 9.69 -4.46
N ILE A 164 4.14 9.13 -4.47
CA ILE A 164 4.80 8.65 -5.68
C ILE A 164 4.15 7.39 -6.25
N GLY A 165 3.68 6.49 -5.39
CA GLY A 165 3.02 5.23 -5.76
C GLY A 165 2.08 4.77 -4.66
N LYS A 166 1.05 4.04 -4.99
CA LYS A 166 -0.09 3.75 -4.10
C LYS A 166 0.27 3.08 -2.77
N ASN A 167 1.37 2.34 -2.73
CA ASN A 167 1.86 1.62 -1.56
C ASN A 167 3.14 2.26 -0.95
N ALA A 168 3.51 3.47 -1.39
CA ALA A 168 4.73 4.16 -0.94
C ALA A 168 4.55 4.91 0.39
N CYS A 169 3.61 4.52 1.21
CA CYS A 169 3.28 5.16 2.48
C CYS A 169 3.02 4.12 3.58
N MET A 170 3.27 4.54 4.82
CA MET A 170 3.08 3.72 6.01
C MET A 170 2.68 4.61 7.19
N GLU A 171 1.86 4.08 8.08
CA GLU A 171 1.52 4.73 9.35
C GLU A 171 2.13 3.94 10.50
N VAL A 172 2.75 4.65 11.42
CA VAL A 172 3.39 4.10 12.61
C VAL A 172 3.08 5.01 13.80
N ASP A 173 2.39 4.48 14.80
CA ASP A 173 2.12 5.17 16.07
C ASP A 173 1.55 6.59 15.92
N GLY A 174 0.66 6.79 14.96
CA GLY A 174 0.04 8.10 14.69
C GLY A 174 0.84 9.01 13.77
N THR A 175 1.98 8.55 13.26
CA THR A 175 2.80 9.26 12.27
C THR A 175 2.66 8.59 10.91
N ALA A 176 2.26 9.35 9.90
CA ALA A 176 2.29 8.89 8.52
C ALA A 176 3.62 9.27 7.87
N PHE A 177 4.28 8.30 7.24
CA PHE A 177 5.51 8.46 6.46
C PHE A 177 5.23 8.10 5.00
N TRP A 178 5.77 8.86 4.06
CA TRP A 178 5.63 8.54 2.64
C TRP A 178 6.75 9.08 1.76
N MET A 179 6.90 8.45 0.61
CA MET A 179 7.78 8.87 -0.46
C MET A 179 6.96 9.63 -1.50
N SER A 180 7.43 10.83 -1.83
CA SER A 180 6.89 11.70 -2.87
C SER A 180 7.86 11.76 -4.05
N GLU A 181 7.47 12.36 -5.16
CA GLU A 181 8.39 12.71 -6.25
C GLU A 181 9.45 13.75 -5.83
N ASN A 182 9.16 14.51 -4.77
CA ASN A 182 9.98 15.63 -4.30
C ASN A 182 10.67 15.35 -2.93
N GLY A 183 10.88 14.10 -2.59
CA GLY A 183 11.53 13.71 -1.34
C GLY A 183 10.63 12.90 -0.40
N PHE A 184 11.04 12.80 0.84
CA PHE A 184 10.35 12.07 1.88
C PHE A 184 9.62 13.03 2.82
N PHE A 185 8.45 12.64 3.26
CA PHE A 185 7.60 13.45 4.12
C PHE A 185 7.04 12.65 5.29
N GLN A 186 6.71 13.35 6.36
CA GLN A 186 5.98 12.81 7.50
C GLN A 186 4.86 13.75 7.95
N TYR A 187 3.86 13.16 8.56
CA TYR A 187 2.76 13.89 9.21
C TYR A 187 2.57 13.38 10.64
N THR A 188 2.79 14.30 11.60
CA THR A 188 2.66 14.04 13.05
C THR A 188 1.63 14.99 13.69
N GLY A 189 0.56 15.36 12.95
CA GLY A 189 -0.31 16.48 13.27
C GLY A 189 0.00 17.75 12.48
N HIS A 190 1.17 17.81 11.85
CA HIS A 190 1.58 18.83 10.90
C HIS A 190 2.49 18.20 9.84
N LEU A 191 2.44 18.76 8.62
CA LEU A 191 3.24 18.32 7.49
C LEU A 191 4.70 18.73 7.67
N GLN A 192 5.62 17.80 7.47
CA GLN A 192 7.06 18.04 7.52
C GLN A 192 7.76 17.29 6.38
N SER A 193 8.69 17.97 5.70
CA SER A 193 9.69 17.31 4.89
C SER A 193 10.72 16.63 5.78
N MET A 194 11.15 15.45 5.41
CA MET A 194 12.16 14.67 6.13
C MET A 194 13.52 14.91 5.47
N PRO A 195 14.48 15.55 6.16
CA PRO A 195 15.83 15.67 5.60
C PRO A 195 16.43 14.28 5.36
N CYS A 196 16.81 14.01 4.11
CA CYS A 196 17.38 12.72 3.72
C CYS A 196 18.77 12.94 3.12
N LEU A 197 19.81 12.40 3.78
CA LEU A 197 21.18 12.54 3.34
C LEU A 197 21.53 11.68 2.10
N VAL A 198 20.67 10.71 1.78
CA VAL A 198 20.80 9.82 0.62
C VAL A 198 19.77 10.13 -0.46
N GLU A 199 19.13 11.30 -0.40
CA GLU A 199 18.04 11.68 -1.29
C GLU A 199 18.46 11.68 -2.75
N ASP A 200 19.57 12.35 -3.07
CA ASP A 200 20.11 12.41 -4.44
C ASP A 200 20.41 10.99 -4.97
N HIS A 201 21.02 10.13 -4.14
CA HIS A 201 21.32 8.75 -4.54
C HIS A 201 20.04 7.95 -4.87
N VAL A 202 18.97 8.16 -4.11
CA VAL A 202 17.70 7.46 -4.31
C VAL A 202 17.00 7.98 -5.56
N PHE A 203 16.80 9.29 -5.68
CA PHE A 203 15.99 9.88 -6.75
C PHE A 203 16.71 9.94 -8.10
N ASP A 204 18.01 10.15 -8.14
CA ASP A 204 18.82 10.04 -9.38
C ASP A 204 18.88 8.59 -9.90
N GLY A 205 18.83 7.63 -8.97
CA GLY A 205 18.86 6.20 -9.27
C GLY A 205 17.47 5.56 -9.45
N LEU A 206 16.39 6.29 -9.32
CA LEU A 206 15.04 5.76 -9.35
C LEU A 206 14.52 5.59 -10.79
N ASN A 207 13.90 4.43 -11.09
CA ASN A 207 13.08 4.27 -12.28
C ASN A 207 11.64 4.76 -11.98
N SER A 208 11.27 5.89 -12.56
CA SER A 208 9.96 6.50 -12.36
C SER A 208 8.83 5.83 -13.16
N THR A 209 9.14 4.93 -14.10
CA THR A 209 8.14 4.25 -14.94
C THR A 209 7.30 3.26 -14.12
N PRO A 210 7.91 2.29 -13.38
CA PRO A 210 7.17 1.34 -12.57
C PRO A 210 6.91 1.87 -11.14
N ARG A 211 6.54 3.15 -10.98
CA ARG A 211 6.29 3.76 -9.65
C ARG A 211 5.24 3.04 -8.81
N ASP A 212 4.29 2.37 -9.45
CA ASP A 212 3.25 1.60 -8.76
C ASP A 212 3.78 0.32 -8.09
N LEU A 213 5.01 -0.10 -8.40
CA LEU A 213 5.70 -1.20 -7.73
C LEU A 213 6.41 -0.74 -6.44
N ILE A 214 6.55 0.57 -6.21
CA ILE A 214 7.14 1.09 -4.97
C ILE A 214 6.22 0.70 -3.83
N ASN A 215 6.78 0.02 -2.84
CA ASN A 215 6.04 -0.38 -1.66
C ASN A 215 6.81 -0.04 -0.39
N CYS A 216 6.06 0.15 0.69
CA CYS A 216 6.59 0.53 1.98
C CYS A 216 6.40 -0.64 2.96
N GLY A 217 7.41 -0.91 3.77
CA GLY A 217 7.41 -1.94 4.79
C GLY A 217 7.87 -1.40 6.13
N LEU A 218 7.20 -1.81 7.20
CA LEU A 218 7.56 -1.47 8.57
C LEU A 218 8.33 -2.62 9.21
N ASN A 219 9.43 -2.30 9.89
CA ASN A 219 10.12 -3.20 10.80
C ASN A 219 10.04 -2.64 12.21
N ASN A 220 9.03 -3.07 12.95
CA ASN A 220 8.76 -2.55 14.30
C ASN A 220 9.88 -2.83 15.29
N LEU A 221 10.54 -3.98 15.17
CA LEU A 221 11.57 -4.40 16.11
C LEU A 221 12.75 -3.42 16.13
N PHE A 222 13.13 -2.91 14.97
CA PHE A 222 14.26 -1.99 14.82
C PHE A 222 13.85 -0.52 14.60
N GLY A 223 12.55 -0.25 14.51
CA GLY A 223 12.03 1.10 14.32
C GLY A 223 12.33 1.67 12.94
N GLU A 224 12.10 0.87 11.90
CA GLU A 224 12.49 1.19 10.54
C GLU A 224 11.29 1.23 9.61
N VAL A 225 11.28 2.24 8.74
CA VAL A 225 10.39 2.34 7.59
C VAL A 225 11.22 2.12 6.32
N ASN A 226 10.86 1.12 5.55
CA ASN A 226 11.57 0.69 4.34
C ASN A 226 10.75 1.05 3.11
N TRP A 227 11.34 1.72 2.13
CA TRP A 227 10.76 1.89 0.79
C TRP A 227 11.54 1.05 -0.20
N PHE A 228 10.85 0.08 -0.79
CA PHE A 228 11.40 -0.79 -1.83
C PHE A 228 11.06 -0.21 -3.19
N TYR A 229 12.05 -0.04 -4.06
CA TYR A 229 11.88 0.64 -5.34
C TYR A 229 12.72 0.00 -6.46
N CYS A 230 12.44 0.39 -7.70
CA CYS A 230 13.20 -0.05 -8.88
C CYS A 230 14.32 0.94 -9.19
N SER A 231 15.54 0.45 -9.36
CA SER A 231 16.65 1.29 -9.85
C SER A 231 16.48 1.66 -11.32
N SER A 232 17.19 2.67 -11.78
CA SER A 232 17.07 3.25 -13.15
C SER A 232 17.23 2.26 -14.30
N GLY A 233 17.87 1.12 -14.05
CA GLY A 233 18.03 0.04 -15.04
C GLY A 233 17.09 -1.13 -14.85
N SER A 234 16.17 -1.08 -13.88
CA SER A 234 15.33 -2.21 -13.50
C SER A 234 13.84 -1.88 -13.62
N ASN A 235 13.05 -2.83 -14.11
CA ASN A 235 11.59 -2.80 -14.07
C ASN A 235 11.02 -3.67 -12.95
N VAL A 236 11.88 -4.22 -12.10
CA VAL A 236 11.51 -4.97 -10.90
C VAL A 236 12.15 -4.33 -9.68
N VAL A 237 11.53 -4.49 -8.53
CA VAL A 237 12.04 -3.95 -7.26
C VAL A 237 13.38 -4.61 -6.93
N ASP A 238 14.43 -3.80 -6.76
CA ASP A 238 15.82 -4.25 -6.53
C ASP A 238 16.59 -3.41 -5.51
N ARG A 239 15.99 -2.35 -5.00
CA ARG A 239 16.60 -1.41 -4.05
C ARG A 239 15.70 -1.17 -2.86
N VAL A 240 16.33 -0.79 -1.76
CA VAL A 240 15.64 -0.31 -0.56
C VAL A 240 16.31 0.96 -0.05
N VAL A 241 15.48 1.87 0.45
CA VAL A 241 15.90 2.98 1.30
C VAL A 241 15.16 2.89 2.61
N THR A 242 15.90 3.00 3.70
CA THR A 242 15.39 2.81 5.07
C THR A 242 15.57 4.07 5.89
N TYR A 243 14.54 4.45 6.58
CA TYR A 243 14.55 5.47 7.61
C TYR A 243 14.36 4.83 8.98
N ASN A 244 15.38 4.98 9.87
CA ASN A 244 15.26 4.51 11.23
C ASN A 244 14.68 5.62 12.10
N TYR A 245 13.39 5.53 12.42
CA TYR A 245 12.69 6.56 13.17
C TYR A 245 13.04 6.55 14.67
N LEU A 246 13.34 5.39 15.25
CA LEU A 246 13.74 5.29 16.67
C LEU A 246 15.12 5.90 16.91
N GLU A 247 16.12 5.49 16.11
CA GLU A 247 17.46 6.04 16.22
C GLU A 247 17.49 7.53 15.88
N SER A 248 16.70 7.96 14.89
CA SER A 248 16.61 9.39 14.52
C SER A 248 16.14 10.25 15.69
N VAL A 249 15.16 9.76 16.46
CA VAL A 249 14.69 10.47 17.67
C VAL A 249 15.76 10.43 18.77
N MET A 250 16.39 9.30 19.01
CA MET A 250 17.42 9.13 20.04
C MET A 250 18.66 10.02 19.78
N LEU A 251 19.12 10.03 18.53
CA LEU A 251 20.32 10.76 18.13
C LEU A 251 20.04 12.21 17.71
N LYS A 252 18.77 12.61 17.63
CA LYS A 252 18.31 13.94 17.17
C LYS A 252 18.85 14.32 15.79
N LYS A 253 18.99 13.35 14.93
CA LYS A 253 19.39 13.53 13.53
C LYS A 253 18.75 12.44 12.66
N PRO A 254 18.40 12.73 11.41
CA PRO A 254 17.81 11.73 10.52
C PRO A 254 18.83 10.62 10.21
N ILE A 255 18.43 9.37 10.42
CA ILE A 255 19.24 8.18 10.13
C ILE A 255 18.64 7.47 8.95
N TRP A 256 19.43 7.38 7.89
CA TRP A 256 19.03 6.77 6.62
C TRP A 256 20.10 5.80 6.13
N TYR A 257 19.67 4.73 5.49
CA TYR A 257 20.55 3.82 4.76
C TYR A 257 19.89 3.33 3.47
N THR A 258 20.71 2.84 2.55
CA THR A 258 20.27 2.26 1.29
C THR A 258 20.85 0.87 1.13
N GLY A 259 20.16 0.03 0.38
CA GLY A 259 20.58 -1.34 0.14
C GLY A 259 20.04 -1.91 -1.17
N THR A 260 20.46 -3.13 -1.44
CA THR A 260 20.05 -3.91 -2.63
C THR A 260 19.02 -4.98 -2.28
N LEU A 261 18.23 -4.77 -1.26
CA LEU A 261 17.18 -5.68 -0.85
C LEU A 261 15.94 -5.51 -1.74
N ALA A 262 15.50 -6.62 -2.34
CA ALA A 262 14.32 -6.65 -3.20
C ALA A 262 13.15 -7.29 -2.46
N ARG A 263 12.07 -6.53 -2.25
CA ARG A 263 10.80 -7.02 -1.70
C ARG A 263 9.63 -6.38 -2.43
N THR A 264 8.74 -7.20 -2.96
CA THR A 264 7.57 -6.75 -3.71
C THR A 264 6.34 -6.59 -2.83
N ALA A 265 6.36 -7.16 -1.63
CA ALA A 265 5.38 -6.98 -0.58
C ALA A 265 6.03 -7.23 0.77
N TRP A 266 5.52 -6.59 1.80
CA TRP A 266 6.03 -6.68 3.16
C TRP A 266 4.88 -6.67 4.17
N ALA A 267 4.98 -7.51 5.19
CA ALA A 267 4.06 -7.53 6.30
C ALA A 267 4.81 -7.73 7.61
N ASP A 268 4.70 -6.75 8.50
CA ASP A 268 5.09 -6.87 9.90
C ASP A 268 3.82 -6.79 10.75
N SER A 269 3.49 -7.89 11.38
CA SER A 269 2.29 -8.01 12.22
C SER A 269 2.66 -8.69 13.52
N SER A 270 2.04 -8.25 14.61
CA SER A 270 2.21 -8.85 15.94
C SER A 270 1.85 -10.35 16.02
N ILE A 271 1.20 -10.89 14.99
CA ILE A 271 0.90 -12.32 14.87
C ILE A 271 2.16 -13.10 14.46
N PHE A 272 3.07 -12.47 13.77
CA PHE A 272 4.31 -13.08 13.29
C PHE A 272 5.46 -12.75 14.24
N GLU A 273 6.30 -13.73 14.49
CA GLU A 273 7.53 -13.53 15.28
C GLU A 273 8.52 -12.58 14.58
N LYS A 274 8.48 -12.59 13.24
CA LYS A 274 9.38 -11.81 12.37
C LYS A 274 8.59 -11.26 11.20
N PRO A 275 9.01 -10.12 10.62
CA PRO A 275 8.44 -9.63 9.38
C PRO A 275 8.52 -10.65 8.25
N HIS A 276 7.54 -10.63 7.36
CA HIS A 276 7.50 -11.44 6.15
C HIS A 276 7.66 -10.55 4.94
N GLY A 277 8.67 -10.84 4.14
CA GLY A 277 8.87 -10.18 2.84
C GLY A 277 8.59 -11.15 1.70
N CYS A 278 7.99 -10.68 0.62
CA CYS A 278 7.83 -11.46 -0.60
C CYS A 278 8.70 -10.87 -1.70
N TYR A 279 9.30 -11.74 -2.49
CA TYR A 279 10.00 -11.38 -3.70
C TYR A 279 9.51 -12.23 -4.88
N TYR A 280 9.25 -11.56 -5.98
CA TYR A 280 8.93 -12.23 -7.24
C TYR A 280 10.13 -12.17 -8.16
N THR A 281 10.65 -13.32 -8.57
CA THR A 281 11.70 -13.44 -9.58
C THR A 281 11.11 -13.98 -10.87
N THR A 282 11.36 -13.29 -11.97
CA THR A 282 11.26 -13.88 -13.30
C THR A 282 12.65 -14.31 -13.70
N SER A 283 12.99 -15.58 -13.55
CA SER A 283 14.09 -16.14 -14.31
C SER A 283 13.52 -16.54 -15.66
N ASP A 284 13.79 -15.76 -16.67
CA ASP A 284 13.49 -16.09 -18.05
C ASP A 284 12.04 -16.49 -18.38
N ASN A 285 11.24 -15.45 -18.60
CA ASN A 285 10.31 -15.46 -19.72
C ASN A 285 9.42 -16.70 -19.86
N SER A 286 8.41 -16.77 -19.17
CA SER A 286 7.23 -17.52 -19.55
C SER A 286 6.61 -18.39 -18.47
N SER A 287 5.37 -18.18 -18.35
CA SER A 287 4.37 -19.02 -17.70
C SER A 287 4.58 -19.26 -16.19
N TYR A 288 3.62 -18.79 -15.47
CA TYR A 288 3.27 -19.26 -14.15
C TYR A 288 3.08 -20.79 -14.20
N ASP A 289 4.15 -21.52 -13.94
CA ASP A 289 4.03 -22.94 -13.68
C ASP A 289 4.32 -23.20 -12.21
N VAL A 290 3.30 -23.59 -11.48
CA VAL A 290 3.30 -23.75 -10.02
C VAL A 290 4.03 -25.03 -9.59
N VAL A 291 4.48 -25.85 -10.54
CA VAL A 291 5.08 -27.13 -10.23
C VAL A 291 6.44 -27.29 -10.93
N GLY A 292 7.48 -26.97 -10.19
CA GLY A 292 8.86 -27.35 -10.59
C GLY A 292 9.65 -26.29 -11.34
N ASN A 293 9.15 -25.09 -11.46
CA ASN A 293 9.85 -23.95 -12.08
C ASN A 293 10.55 -23.09 -11.01
N THR A 294 11.72 -22.56 -11.35
CA THR A 294 12.48 -21.63 -10.49
C THR A 294 11.87 -20.22 -10.46
N ASP A 295 10.85 -19.97 -11.29
CA ASP A 295 10.08 -18.74 -11.30
C ASP A 295 8.97 -18.80 -10.26
N GLY A 296 8.93 -17.84 -9.38
CA GLY A 296 7.92 -17.87 -8.36
C GLY A 296 8.04 -16.77 -7.32
N ILE A 297 7.05 -16.76 -6.44
CA ILE A 297 7.05 -15.90 -5.26
C ILE A 297 7.82 -16.63 -4.17
N THR A 298 8.91 -16.03 -3.70
CA THR A 298 9.61 -16.48 -2.50
C THR A 298 9.14 -15.64 -1.33
N ILE A 299 8.77 -16.31 -0.24
CA ILE A 299 8.43 -15.66 1.03
C ILE A 299 9.64 -15.78 1.95
N TYR A 300 10.10 -14.66 2.47
CA TYR A 300 11.20 -14.56 3.41
C TYR A 300 10.67 -14.25 4.81
N TYR A 301 11.25 -14.91 5.81
CA TYR A 301 11.13 -14.51 7.20
C TYR A 301 12.33 -13.63 7.52
N GLU A 302 12.12 -12.34 7.65
CA GLU A 302 13.20 -11.38 7.83
C GLU A 302 13.74 -11.47 9.27
N GLN A 303 15.02 -11.73 9.38
CA GLN A 303 15.70 -11.76 10.68
C GLN A 303 16.98 -10.93 10.58
N GLU A 304 17.02 -9.84 11.29
CA GLU A 304 18.16 -8.92 11.29
C GLU A 304 19.22 -9.25 12.36
N THR A 305 19.05 -10.35 13.05
CA THR A 305 19.99 -10.82 14.07
C THR A 305 20.61 -12.14 13.64
N GLY A 306 21.90 -12.29 13.87
CA GLY A 306 22.65 -13.49 13.53
C GLY A 306 23.69 -13.24 12.45
N THR A 307 24.42 -14.31 12.11
CA THR A 307 25.55 -14.27 11.17
C THR A 307 25.30 -15.09 9.90
N ASP A 308 24.18 -15.79 9.87
CA ASP A 308 23.90 -16.79 8.83
C ASP A 308 22.53 -16.53 8.19
N GLN A 309 22.44 -16.82 6.90
CA GLN A 309 21.18 -16.87 6.17
C GLN A 309 20.86 -18.30 5.78
N VAL A 310 19.58 -18.63 5.69
CA VAL A 310 19.09 -19.95 5.26
C VAL A 310 18.30 -19.76 3.97
N ASP A 311 18.67 -20.49 2.92
CA ASP A 311 17.94 -20.48 1.67
C ASP A 311 16.65 -21.33 1.73
N ALA A 312 15.85 -21.29 0.67
CA ALA A 312 14.60 -22.07 0.57
C ALA A 312 14.83 -23.58 0.62
N GLY A 313 16.05 -24.06 0.35
CA GLY A 313 16.47 -25.45 0.45
C GLY A 313 16.95 -25.87 1.84
N GLY A 314 16.98 -24.94 2.79
CA GLY A 314 17.49 -25.17 4.14
C GLY A 314 19.02 -25.09 4.25
N THR A 315 19.71 -24.60 3.22
CA THR A 315 21.17 -24.43 3.25
C THR A 315 21.53 -23.20 4.05
N VAL A 316 22.36 -23.39 5.05
CA VAL A 316 22.88 -22.31 5.91
C VAL A 316 24.15 -21.74 5.28
N THR A 317 24.16 -20.44 5.02
CA THR A 317 25.34 -19.71 4.53
C THR A 317 25.61 -18.49 5.37
N ALA A 318 26.87 -18.14 5.57
CA ALA A 318 27.24 -16.95 6.30
C ALA A 318 26.83 -15.68 5.52
N ILE A 319 26.28 -14.70 6.24
CA ILE A 319 25.97 -13.40 5.68
C ILE A 319 27.26 -12.65 5.43
N THR A 320 27.47 -12.21 4.18
CA THR A 320 28.60 -11.33 3.84
C THR A 320 28.23 -9.90 4.18
N ALA A 321 28.81 -9.38 5.26
CA ALA A 321 28.65 -7.97 5.64
C ALA A 321 29.93 -7.20 5.41
N ASN A 322 29.82 -6.05 4.74
CA ASN A 322 30.93 -5.12 4.52
C ASN A 322 30.58 -3.75 5.10
N VAL A 323 31.49 -3.17 5.87
CA VAL A 323 31.41 -1.79 6.31
C VAL A 323 32.51 -1.03 5.60
N LEU A 324 32.13 -0.08 4.76
CA LEU A 324 33.04 0.88 4.16
C LEU A 324 32.97 2.19 4.99
N SER A 325 34.05 2.54 5.66
CA SER A 325 34.16 3.89 6.23
C SER A 325 34.57 4.85 5.12
N GLY A 326 33.95 6.06 5.11
CA GLY A 326 34.48 7.15 4.29
C GLY A 326 35.89 7.53 4.71
N ASP A 327 36.66 8.08 3.79
CA ASP A 327 37.94 8.69 4.10
C ASP A 327 37.72 9.83 5.11
N PHE A 328 38.48 9.81 6.19
CA PHE A 328 38.54 10.94 7.12
C PHE A 328 39.63 11.88 6.63
N ASP A 329 39.26 13.01 6.04
CA ASP A 329 40.14 14.14 5.76
C ASP A 329 40.36 14.98 7.03
#